data_c916aea96232d842cc9569996e24ec6d
#
_entry.id   c916aea96232d842cc9569996e24ec6d
#
_cell.length_a   1.000
_cell.length_b   1.000
_cell.length_c   1.000
_cell.angle_alpha   90.00
_cell.angle_beta   90.00
_cell.angle_gamma   90.00
#
_symmetry.space_group_name_H-M   'P 1'
#
loop_
_entity.id
_entity.type
_entity.pdbx_description
1 polymer ?
#
loop_
_entity_poly.entity_id
_entity_poly.type
_entity_poly.pdbx_seq_one_letter_code
_entity_poly.pdbx_strand_id
1 'polypeptide(L)'
;CYRYTPSQLESTVDTDWLDVCTRTALVQDHNFQFRGGSDKTKVLTSLGYFKQEGVLKNTDFNRISGRVNVDQTINDYIKAGATMYAHREQSNSQNYSGNILGENVMLSVMSYDPTVKPYNEDGTYGRVPGGRGDNPLANLLERKKEVVNDKLNGTAFLEVRPFEGLTAKATAGVELLHNFKGSYLPQSTTYAGEIEGGVASTYDYRATRQVFEGILNYMKTFNRIHDLN
;
A
#
# COMPACT_ATOMS: atom_id res chain seq x y z
N CYS A 1 -15.75 -28.87 -20.41
CA CYS A 1 -17.19 -28.95 -20.15
C CYS A 1 -17.42 -29.52 -18.76
N TYR A 2 -17.99 -28.74 -17.86
CA TYR A 2 -18.50 -29.25 -16.59
C TYR A 2 -19.68 -30.20 -16.93
N ARG A 3 -19.57 -31.44 -16.54
CA ARG A 3 -20.73 -32.36 -16.56
C ARG A 3 -21.37 -32.25 -15.18
N TYR A 4 -22.53 -31.61 -15.11
CA TYR A 4 -23.34 -31.61 -13.90
C TYR A 4 -23.83 -33.06 -13.63
N THR A 5 -23.79 -33.44 -12.37
CA THR A 5 -24.43 -34.69 -11.92
C THR A 5 -25.96 -34.54 -11.98
N PRO A 6 -26.74 -35.64 -12.04
CA PRO A 6 -28.21 -35.54 -11.98
C PRO A 6 -28.71 -34.73 -10.78
N SER A 7 -28.10 -34.89 -9.60
CA SER A 7 -28.46 -34.14 -8.38
C SER A 7 -28.16 -32.65 -8.49
N GLN A 8 -27.13 -32.24 -9.23
CA GLN A 8 -26.85 -30.83 -9.49
C GLN A 8 -27.86 -30.23 -10.48
N LEU A 9 -28.34 -31.00 -11.47
CA LEU A 9 -29.36 -30.54 -12.41
C LEU A 9 -30.74 -30.41 -11.75
N GLU A 10 -31.02 -31.18 -10.70
CA GLU A 10 -32.25 -31.11 -9.91
C GLU A 10 -32.15 -30.08 -8.75
N SER A 11 -30.98 -29.46 -8.56
CA SER A 11 -30.76 -28.49 -7.52
C SER A 11 -31.63 -27.25 -7.74
N THR A 12 -32.28 -26.79 -6.69
CA THR A 12 -32.98 -25.49 -6.64
C THR A 12 -32.06 -24.36 -6.20
N VAL A 13 -30.78 -24.65 -5.92
CA VAL A 13 -29.78 -23.68 -5.50
C VAL A 13 -29.18 -23.04 -6.75
N ASP A 14 -29.21 -21.69 -6.77
CA ASP A 14 -28.60 -20.85 -7.80
C ASP A 14 -27.88 -19.71 -7.12
N THR A 15 -26.63 -19.94 -6.75
CA THR A 15 -25.80 -18.98 -6.01
C THR A 15 -25.14 -18.00 -6.95
N ASP A 16 -25.48 -16.71 -6.84
CA ASP A 16 -24.72 -15.63 -7.46
C ASP A 16 -23.45 -15.39 -6.63
N TRP A 17 -22.36 -16.03 -7.04
CA TRP A 17 -21.08 -15.91 -6.36
C TRP A 17 -20.48 -14.50 -6.42
N LEU A 18 -20.84 -13.73 -7.44
CA LEU A 18 -20.39 -12.34 -7.52
C LEU A 18 -21.03 -11.50 -6.41
N ASP A 19 -22.34 -11.62 -6.23
CA ASP A 19 -23.08 -10.93 -5.17
C ASP A 19 -22.60 -11.39 -3.77
N VAL A 20 -22.44 -12.70 -3.58
CA VAL A 20 -21.96 -13.29 -2.32
C VAL A 20 -20.58 -12.79 -1.94
N CYS A 21 -19.68 -12.58 -2.91
CA CYS A 21 -18.28 -12.23 -2.68
C CYS A 21 -18.00 -10.73 -2.70
N THR A 22 -18.93 -9.92 -3.19
CA THR A 22 -18.75 -8.47 -3.29
C THR A 22 -19.52 -7.69 -2.24
N ARG A 23 -19.21 -6.39 -2.15
CA ARG A 23 -19.89 -5.42 -1.29
C ARG A 23 -19.82 -4.02 -1.88
N THR A 24 -20.70 -3.14 -1.43
CA THR A 24 -20.50 -1.70 -1.60
C THR A 24 -19.27 -1.27 -0.81
N ALA A 25 -18.31 -0.66 -1.48
CA ALA A 25 -17.03 -0.27 -0.91
C ALA A 25 -16.97 1.24 -0.68
N LEU A 26 -16.47 1.66 0.48
CA LEU A 26 -16.32 3.06 0.86
C LEU A 26 -14.86 3.51 0.65
N VAL A 27 -14.71 4.76 0.18
CA VAL A 27 -13.42 5.44 0.13
C VAL A 27 -13.50 6.71 0.96
N GLN A 28 -12.50 6.93 1.80
CA GLN A 28 -12.35 8.11 2.65
C GLN A 28 -10.96 8.70 2.45
N ASP A 29 -10.88 10.01 2.24
CA ASP A 29 -9.62 10.76 2.15
C ASP A 29 -9.73 12.04 2.97
N HIS A 30 -8.93 12.15 4.02
CA HIS A 30 -8.90 13.27 4.93
C HIS A 30 -7.50 13.86 4.97
N ASN A 31 -7.37 15.12 4.58
CA ASN A 31 -6.11 15.84 4.55
C ASN A 31 -6.20 17.13 5.36
N PHE A 32 -5.31 17.26 6.34
CA PHE A 32 -5.13 18.48 7.10
C PHE A 32 -3.79 19.12 6.75
N GLN A 33 -3.80 20.41 6.48
CA GLN A 33 -2.59 21.15 6.20
C GLN A 33 -2.57 22.47 6.97
N PHE A 34 -1.47 22.72 7.64
CA PHE A 34 -1.16 23.98 8.31
C PHE A 34 0.06 24.61 7.65
N ARG A 35 -0.05 25.90 7.35
CA ARG A 35 1.06 26.73 6.86
C ARG A 35 1.15 27.96 7.72
N GLY A 36 2.36 28.28 8.16
CA GLY A 36 2.61 29.46 8.98
C GLY A 36 4.05 29.90 8.88
N GLY A 37 4.33 31.05 9.41
CA GLY A 37 5.70 31.55 9.44
C GLY A 37 5.80 33.07 9.49
N SER A 38 7.02 33.50 9.30
CA SER A 38 7.43 34.90 9.20
C SER A 38 8.27 35.10 7.93
N ASP A 39 8.81 36.29 7.75
CA ASP A 39 9.75 36.56 6.64
C ASP A 39 11.01 35.66 6.70
N LYS A 40 11.38 35.23 7.89
CA LYS A 40 12.58 34.39 8.11
C LYS A 40 12.30 32.91 8.28
N THR A 41 11.10 32.56 8.76
CA THR A 41 10.74 31.16 9.05
C THR A 41 9.50 30.78 8.28
N LYS A 42 9.54 29.66 7.58
CA LYS A 42 8.37 29.07 6.90
C LYS A 42 8.19 27.66 7.40
N VAL A 43 6.97 27.34 7.83
CA VAL A 43 6.61 26.01 8.32
C VAL A 43 5.38 25.51 7.55
N LEU A 44 5.46 24.28 7.12
CA LEU A 44 4.32 23.55 6.56
C LEU A 44 4.23 22.21 7.26
N THR A 45 3.06 21.91 7.81
CA THR A 45 2.75 20.59 8.38
C THR A 45 1.50 20.05 7.72
N SER A 46 1.52 18.77 7.39
CA SER A 46 0.32 18.09 6.88
C SER A 46 0.16 16.70 7.51
N LEU A 47 -1.09 16.32 7.71
CA LEU A 47 -1.51 15.00 8.14
C LEU A 47 -2.54 14.47 7.15
N GLY A 48 -2.37 13.24 6.72
CA GLY A 48 -3.27 12.56 5.80
C GLY A 48 -3.73 11.23 6.37
N TYR A 49 -5.00 10.94 6.20
CA TYR A 49 -5.61 9.64 6.45
C TYR A 49 -6.41 9.22 5.22
N PHE A 50 -6.06 8.09 4.65
CA PHE A 50 -6.74 7.49 3.51
C PHE A 50 -7.19 6.08 3.88
N LYS A 51 -8.45 5.76 3.63
CA LYS A 51 -9.00 4.40 3.77
C LYS A 51 -9.81 4.07 2.53
N GLN A 52 -9.55 2.92 1.94
CA GLN A 52 -10.30 2.37 0.82
C GLN A 52 -10.68 0.94 1.12
N GLU A 53 -11.96 0.67 1.12
CA GLU A 53 -12.45 -0.71 1.12
C GLU A 53 -12.45 -1.25 -0.30
N GLY A 54 -12.11 -2.52 -0.46
CA GLY A 54 -12.22 -3.19 -1.75
C GLY A 54 -13.64 -3.69 -2.01
N VAL A 55 -14.01 -3.76 -3.28
CA VAL A 55 -15.30 -4.34 -3.72
C VAL A 55 -15.41 -5.80 -3.32
N LEU A 56 -14.34 -6.57 -3.36
CA LEU A 56 -14.32 -7.92 -2.80
C LEU A 56 -14.30 -7.84 -1.27
N LYS A 57 -15.09 -8.69 -0.61
CA LYS A 57 -15.10 -8.80 0.85
C LYS A 57 -13.71 -9.06 1.40
N ASN A 58 -13.42 -8.59 2.60
CA ASN A 58 -12.13 -8.76 3.30
C ASN A 58 -10.91 -8.25 2.52
N THR A 59 -11.09 -7.23 1.69
CA THR A 59 -9.99 -6.50 1.05
C THR A 59 -10.08 -5.03 1.40
N ASP A 60 -8.95 -4.44 1.79
CA ASP A 60 -8.88 -3.04 2.19
C ASP A 60 -7.47 -2.49 2.03
N PHE A 61 -7.39 -1.19 1.98
CA PHE A 61 -6.15 -0.41 2.03
C PHE A 61 -6.37 0.79 2.96
N ASN A 62 -5.41 1.03 3.82
CA ASN A 62 -5.35 2.25 4.62
C ASN A 62 -3.95 2.85 4.60
N ARG A 63 -3.89 4.19 4.71
CA ARG A 63 -2.63 4.94 4.80
C ARG A 63 -2.78 6.10 5.76
N ILE A 64 -1.83 6.18 6.68
CA ILE A 64 -1.62 7.37 7.52
C ILE A 64 -0.31 8.01 7.06
N SER A 65 -0.30 9.31 6.87
CA SER A 65 0.89 10.04 6.45
C SER A 65 1.04 11.37 7.20
N GLY A 66 2.27 11.78 7.38
CA GLY A 66 2.62 13.06 7.97
C GLY A 66 3.80 13.70 7.26
N ARG A 67 3.76 15.03 7.12
CA ARG A 67 4.86 15.82 6.56
C ARG A 67 5.09 17.06 7.40
N VAL A 68 6.36 17.38 7.60
CA VAL A 68 6.81 18.63 8.18
C VAL A 68 7.90 19.20 7.29
N ASN A 69 7.76 20.45 6.87
CA ASN A 69 8.79 21.23 6.19
C ASN A 69 9.06 22.47 7.02
N VAL A 70 10.32 22.75 7.26
CA VAL A 70 10.77 23.98 7.93
C VAL A 70 11.89 24.58 7.10
N ASP A 71 11.71 25.83 6.70
CA ASP A 71 12.75 26.64 6.06
C ASP A 71 13.03 27.84 6.95
N GLN A 72 14.30 28.08 7.25
CA GLN A 72 14.78 29.15 8.11
C GLN A 72 15.85 29.98 7.40
N THR A 73 15.58 31.26 7.23
CA THR A 73 16.60 32.26 6.89
C THR A 73 17.22 32.75 8.19
N ILE A 74 18.44 32.31 8.50
CA ILE A 74 19.13 32.65 9.74
C ILE A 74 19.61 34.10 9.66
N ASN A 75 20.23 34.46 8.55
CA ASN A 75 20.63 35.82 8.18
C ASN A 75 20.76 35.92 6.65
N ASP A 76 21.29 37.04 6.14
CA ASP A 76 21.42 37.29 4.70
C ASP A 76 22.38 36.30 3.99
N TYR A 77 23.25 35.66 4.77
CA TYR A 77 24.27 34.73 4.27
C TYR A 77 23.95 33.25 4.47
N ILE A 78 23.01 32.93 5.38
CA ILE A 78 22.79 31.55 5.80
C ILE A 78 21.29 31.21 5.77
N LYS A 79 20.94 30.15 5.04
CA LYS A 79 19.63 29.51 5.06
C LYS A 79 19.79 28.04 5.42
N ALA A 80 18.87 27.51 6.19
CA ALA A 80 18.79 26.10 6.50
C ALA A 80 17.34 25.63 6.36
N GLY A 81 17.15 24.37 6.08
CA GLY A 81 15.82 23.81 6.02
C GLY A 81 15.85 22.30 6.22
N ALA A 82 14.70 21.79 6.63
CA ALA A 82 14.49 20.36 6.79
C ALA A 82 13.10 19.98 6.34
N THR A 83 13.00 18.82 5.70
CA THR A 83 11.75 18.17 5.32
C THR A 83 11.75 16.77 5.90
N MET A 84 10.65 16.40 6.54
CA MET A 84 10.40 15.04 6.97
C MET A 84 9.03 14.60 6.44
N TYR A 85 8.98 13.42 5.87
CA TYR A 85 7.75 12.77 5.42
C TYR A 85 7.74 11.33 5.88
N ALA A 86 6.70 10.94 6.57
CA ALA A 86 6.50 9.57 6.99
C ALA A 86 5.12 9.08 6.57
N HIS A 87 5.02 7.82 6.21
CA HIS A 87 3.73 7.15 6.05
C HIS A 87 3.81 5.68 6.46
N ARG A 88 2.67 5.19 6.89
CA ARG A 88 2.39 3.76 7.02
C ARG A 88 1.22 3.41 6.12
N GLU A 89 1.40 2.40 5.30
CA GLU A 89 0.37 1.78 4.49
C GLU A 89 0.14 0.36 4.99
N GLN A 90 -1.11 -0.01 5.08
CA GLN A 90 -1.51 -1.37 5.43
C GLN A 90 -2.60 -1.81 4.47
N SER A 91 -2.46 -2.99 3.92
CA SER A 91 -3.47 -3.57 3.04
C SER A 91 -3.69 -5.04 3.34
N ASN A 92 -4.94 -5.45 3.23
CA ASN A 92 -5.32 -6.84 3.12
C ASN A 92 -5.78 -7.06 1.67
N SER A 93 -5.06 -7.87 0.93
CA SER A 93 -5.30 -8.06 -0.50
C SER A 93 -5.41 -9.53 -0.83
N GLN A 94 -6.08 -9.84 -1.94
CA GLN A 94 -6.19 -11.18 -2.46
C GLN A 94 -5.26 -11.40 -3.66
N ASN A 95 -5.06 -12.64 -4.04
CA ASN A 95 -4.29 -12.96 -5.23
C ASN A 95 -5.16 -12.85 -6.46
N TYR A 96 -4.77 -12.00 -7.42
CA TYR A 96 -5.47 -11.79 -8.69
C TYR A 96 -4.71 -12.39 -9.89
N SER A 97 -3.56 -13.00 -9.65
CA SER A 97 -2.74 -13.64 -10.68
C SER A 97 -2.74 -15.15 -10.49
N GLY A 98 -2.63 -15.87 -11.59
CA GLY A 98 -2.64 -17.32 -11.61
C GLY A 98 -3.76 -17.86 -12.49
N ASN A 99 -3.52 -19.04 -13.05
CA ASN A 99 -4.47 -19.73 -13.93
C ASN A 99 -5.18 -20.89 -13.23
N ILE A 100 -4.89 -21.09 -11.94
CA ILE A 100 -5.42 -22.20 -11.14
C ILE A 100 -6.56 -21.71 -10.28
N LEU A 101 -7.67 -22.44 -10.28
CA LEU A 101 -8.79 -22.24 -9.37
C LEU A 101 -8.29 -22.27 -7.92
N GLY A 102 -8.62 -21.24 -7.13
CA GLY A 102 -8.15 -21.06 -5.76
C GLY A 102 -6.94 -20.13 -5.62
N GLU A 103 -6.12 -19.94 -6.65
CA GLU A 103 -5.05 -18.93 -6.63
C GLU A 103 -5.54 -17.56 -7.08
N ASN A 104 -6.39 -17.52 -8.10
CA ASN A 104 -7.00 -16.28 -8.60
C ASN A 104 -8.43 -16.16 -8.06
N VAL A 105 -8.63 -15.29 -7.12
CA VAL A 105 -9.92 -15.07 -6.47
C VAL A 105 -11.01 -14.68 -7.46
N MET A 106 -10.73 -13.80 -8.42
CA MET A 106 -11.75 -13.38 -9.40
C MET A 106 -12.14 -14.53 -10.33
N LEU A 107 -11.18 -15.33 -10.76
CA LEU A 107 -11.47 -16.52 -11.56
C LEU A 107 -12.34 -17.51 -10.76
N SER A 108 -12.03 -17.70 -9.48
CA SER A 108 -12.84 -18.55 -8.60
C SER A 108 -14.27 -18.03 -8.47
N VAL A 109 -14.44 -16.73 -8.20
CA VAL A 109 -15.77 -16.10 -8.08
C VAL A 109 -16.59 -16.26 -9.36
N MET A 110 -15.97 -16.08 -10.53
CA MET A 110 -16.67 -16.10 -11.82
C MET A 110 -16.95 -17.52 -12.36
N SER A 111 -16.24 -18.53 -11.85
CA SER A 111 -16.31 -19.89 -12.40
C SER A 111 -16.77 -20.95 -11.40
N TYR A 112 -17.04 -20.56 -10.15
CA TYR A 112 -17.50 -21.54 -9.17
C TYR A 112 -18.93 -22.01 -9.46
N ASP A 113 -19.23 -23.24 -9.05
CA ASP A 113 -20.49 -23.90 -9.35
C ASP A 113 -21.69 -23.21 -8.64
N PRO A 114 -22.67 -22.68 -9.38
CA PRO A 114 -23.83 -22.01 -8.78
C PRO A 114 -24.75 -22.93 -8.01
N THR A 115 -24.66 -24.26 -8.22
CA THR A 115 -25.48 -25.23 -7.45
C THR A 115 -24.98 -25.50 -6.05
N VAL A 116 -23.87 -24.86 -5.65
CA VAL A 116 -23.28 -24.96 -4.32
C VAL A 116 -23.72 -23.78 -3.47
N LYS A 117 -24.19 -24.03 -2.24
CA LYS A 117 -24.47 -22.97 -1.26
C LYS A 117 -23.19 -22.38 -0.72
N PRO A 118 -23.16 -21.09 -0.36
CA PRO A 118 -21.99 -20.46 0.31
C PRO A 118 -21.62 -21.18 1.61
N TYR A 119 -22.62 -21.58 2.38
CA TYR A 119 -22.48 -22.32 3.64
C TYR A 119 -23.38 -23.55 3.65
N ASN A 120 -22.92 -24.60 4.26
CA ASN A 120 -23.71 -25.78 4.63
C ASN A 120 -24.57 -25.48 5.87
N GLU A 121 -25.47 -26.38 6.23
CA GLU A 121 -26.38 -26.24 7.39
C GLU A 121 -25.63 -26.27 8.72
N ASP A 122 -24.45 -26.88 8.77
CA ASP A 122 -23.56 -26.92 9.92
C ASP A 122 -22.64 -25.68 10.05
N GLY A 123 -22.79 -24.71 9.14
CA GLY A 123 -21.99 -23.48 9.10
C GLY A 123 -20.63 -23.61 8.41
N THR A 124 -20.26 -24.78 7.93
CA THR A 124 -19.06 -24.96 7.12
C THR A 124 -19.26 -24.40 5.71
N TYR A 125 -18.17 -24.12 4.99
CA TYR A 125 -18.26 -23.64 3.60
C TYR A 125 -18.69 -24.75 2.65
N GLY A 126 -19.66 -24.43 1.77
CA GLY A 126 -20.10 -25.36 0.74
C GLY A 126 -19.00 -25.69 -0.25
N ARG A 127 -18.91 -26.94 -0.67
CA ARG A 127 -17.92 -27.43 -1.64
C ARG A 127 -18.57 -28.27 -2.73
N VAL A 128 -17.98 -28.22 -3.93
CA VAL A 128 -18.38 -29.10 -5.03
C VAL A 128 -18.00 -30.53 -4.64
N PRO A 129 -18.95 -31.49 -4.60
CA PRO A 129 -18.65 -32.89 -4.31
C PRO A 129 -17.59 -33.47 -5.27
N GLY A 130 -16.48 -33.96 -4.71
CA GLY A 130 -15.36 -34.49 -5.50
C GLY A 130 -14.56 -33.43 -6.30
N GLY A 131 -14.92 -32.17 -6.15
CA GLY A 131 -14.21 -31.04 -6.76
C GLY A 131 -12.96 -30.61 -5.98
N ARG A 132 -11.99 -30.02 -6.69
CA ARG A 132 -10.73 -29.50 -6.10
C ARG A 132 -10.74 -27.98 -5.94
N GLY A 133 -11.85 -27.32 -6.29
CA GLY A 133 -11.97 -25.87 -6.19
C GLY A 133 -12.35 -25.42 -4.79
N ASP A 134 -11.71 -24.37 -4.31
CA ASP A 134 -12.05 -23.74 -3.03
C ASP A 134 -13.30 -22.89 -3.18
N ASN A 135 -14.13 -22.89 -2.14
CA ASN A 135 -15.24 -21.94 -2.03
C ASN A 135 -14.70 -20.50 -2.11
N PRO A 136 -15.14 -19.66 -3.06
CA PRO A 136 -14.61 -18.32 -3.23
C PRO A 136 -14.78 -17.44 -1.99
N LEU A 137 -15.88 -17.62 -1.26
CA LEU A 137 -16.13 -16.88 -0.04
C LEU A 137 -15.19 -17.31 1.09
N ALA A 138 -14.87 -18.61 1.20
CA ALA A 138 -13.89 -19.11 2.16
C ALA A 138 -12.50 -18.53 1.87
N ASN A 139 -12.09 -18.50 0.61
CA ASN A 139 -10.83 -17.88 0.21
C ASN A 139 -10.76 -16.38 0.59
N LEU A 140 -11.88 -15.66 0.42
CA LEU A 140 -11.94 -14.24 0.77
C LEU A 140 -11.87 -13.99 2.28
N LEU A 141 -12.59 -14.78 3.07
CA LEU A 141 -12.76 -14.50 4.49
C LEU A 141 -11.64 -15.08 5.36
N GLU A 142 -11.15 -16.26 5.01
CA GLU A 142 -10.23 -17.02 5.87
C GLU A 142 -8.76 -16.87 5.45
N ARG A 143 -8.49 -16.69 4.18
CA ARG A 143 -7.12 -16.45 3.71
C ARG A 143 -6.68 -15.05 4.08
N LYS A 144 -5.55 -14.95 4.75
CA LYS A 144 -4.96 -13.67 5.14
C LYS A 144 -3.76 -13.35 4.26
N LYS A 145 -3.70 -12.13 3.77
CA LYS A 145 -2.56 -11.61 3.01
C LYS A 145 -2.38 -10.13 3.33
N GLU A 146 -1.66 -9.90 4.42
CA GLU A 146 -1.36 -8.57 4.91
C GLU A 146 -0.06 -8.04 4.30
N VAL A 147 -0.07 -6.78 3.90
CA VAL A 147 1.13 -6.04 3.49
C VAL A 147 1.18 -4.74 4.28
N VAL A 148 2.30 -4.51 4.95
CA VAL A 148 2.59 -3.27 5.68
C VAL A 148 3.82 -2.62 5.05
N ASN A 149 3.69 -1.36 4.67
CA ASN A 149 4.78 -0.53 4.17
C ASN A 149 4.95 0.68 5.09
N ASP A 150 6.09 0.75 5.77
CA ASP A 150 6.51 1.93 6.50
C ASP A 150 7.60 2.65 5.72
N LYS A 151 7.46 3.95 5.55
CA LYS A 151 8.45 4.78 4.89
C LYS A 151 8.68 6.07 5.68
N LEU A 152 9.95 6.39 5.89
CA LEU A 152 10.39 7.68 6.41
C LEU A 152 11.41 8.28 5.45
N ASN A 153 11.16 9.50 4.99
CA ASN A 153 12.10 10.33 4.25
C ASN A 153 12.41 11.56 5.07
N GLY A 154 13.69 11.79 5.31
CA GLY A 154 14.20 13.01 5.92
C GLY A 154 15.23 13.66 5.01
N THR A 155 15.16 14.98 4.85
CA THR A 155 16.16 15.77 4.11
C THR A 155 16.43 17.04 4.87
N ALA A 156 17.69 17.40 5.01
CA ALA A 156 18.11 18.69 5.56
C ALA A 156 19.13 19.35 4.64
N PHE A 157 19.08 20.66 4.56
CA PHE A 157 20.06 21.43 3.81
C PHE A 157 20.58 22.62 4.58
N LEU A 158 21.79 23.00 4.24
CA LEU A 158 22.42 24.24 4.63
C LEU A 158 22.91 24.95 3.36
N GLU A 159 22.51 26.21 3.20
CA GLU A 159 22.94 27.10 2.11
C GLU A 159 23.70 28.27 2.71
N VAL A 160 24.88 28.55 2.19
CA VAL A 160 25.75 29.62 2.63
C VAL A 160 26.14 30.50 1.44
N ARG A 161 26.05 31.82 1.62
CA ARG A 161 26.44 32.86 0.65
C ARG A 161 27.56 33.70 1.24
N PRO A 162 28.82 33.23 1.19
CA PRO A 162 29.93 33.91 1.90
C PRO A 162 30.25 35.29 1.34
N PHE A 163 30.00 35.53 0.05
CA PHE A 163 30.15 36.80 -0.63
C PHE A 163 29.27 36.88 -1.87
N GLU A 164 29.14 38.07 -2.44
CA GLU A 164 28.30 38.30 -3.61
C GLU A 164 28.69 37.40 -4.80
N GLY A 165 27.71 36.72 -5.36
CA GLY A 165 27.85 35.79 -6.49
C GLY A 165 28.14 34.35 -6.11
N LEU A 166 28.63 34.02 -4.90
CA LEU A 166 28.90 32.64 -4.49
C LEU A 166 27.78 32.08 -3.60
N THR A 167 27.25 30.95 -4.00
CA THR A 167 26.31 30.18 -3.19
C THR A 167 26.81 28.74 -3.06
N ALA A 168 26.99 28.27 -1.83
CA ALA A 168 27.31 26.88 -1.52
C ALA A 168 26.11 26.24 -0.80
N LYS A 169 25.68 25.08 -1.22
CA LYS A 169 24.59 24.32 -0.60
C LYS A 169 25.02 22.87 -0.35
N ALA A 170 24.84 22.43 0.88
CA ALA A 170 25.00 21.04 1.28
C ALA A 170 23.63 20.46 1.63
N THR A 171 23.34 19.26 1.14
CA THR A 171 22.10 18.53 1.42
C THR A 171 22.44 17.15 1.93
N ALA A 172 21.77 16.73 3.01
CA ALA A 172 21.82 15.37 3.53
C ALA A 172 20.41 14.79 3.55
N GLY A 173 20.25 13.57 3.06
CA GLY A 173 18.97 12.85 3.01
C GLY A 173 19.09 11.45 3.55
N VAL A 174 18.01 10.99 4.18
CA VAL A 174 17.84 9.62 4.63
C VAL A 174 16.47 9.09 4.23
N GLU A 175 16.42 7.88 3.73
CA GLU A 175 15.21 7.11 3.49
C GLU A 175 15.29 5.82 4.28
N LEU A 176 14.28 5.57 5.11
CA LEU A 176 14.06 4.31 5.81
C LEU A 176 12.84 3.63 5.21
N LEU A 177 13.01 2.38 4.80
CA LEU A 177 11.95 1.54 4.24
C LEU A 177 11.82 0.27 5.08
N HIS A 178 10.59 -0.07 5.41
CA HIS A 178 10.23 -1.35 5.98
C HIS A 178 9.02 -1.91 5.22
N ASN A 179 9.17 -3.07 4.61
CA ASN A 179 8.11 -3.79 3.92
C ASN A 179 7.93 -5.14 4.58
N PHE A 180 6.79 -5.33 5.21
CA PHE A 180 6.37 -6.60 5.78
C PHE A 180 5.23 -7.19 4.97
N LYS A 181 5.33 -8.49 4.65
CA LYS A 181 4.24 -9.26 4.03
C LYS A 181 4.01 -10.50 4.85
N GLY A 182 2.78 -10.70 5.30
CA GLY A 182 2.33 -11.91 5.97
C GLY A 182 1.26 -12.60 5.14
N SER A 183 1.34 -13.91 4.97
CA SER A 183 0.24 -14.68 4.39
C SER A 183 -0.03 -15.93 5.21
N TYR A 184 -1.31 -16.27 5.30
CA TYR A 184 -1.78 -17.47 5.98
C TYR A 184 -2.88 -18.12 5.16
N LEU A 185 -2.70 -19.40 4.87
CA LEU A 185 -3.65 -20.27 4.21
C LEU A 185 -4.10 -21.31 5.24
N PRO A 186 -5.35 -21.28 5.72
CA PRO A 186 -5.81 -22.18 6.75
C PRO A 186 -6.03 -23.61 6.23
N GLN A 187 -5.80 -24.58 7.09
CA GLN A 187 -6.00 -26.01 6.81
C GLN A 187 -7.45 -26.35 6.49
N SER A 188 -8.39 -25.70 7.16
CA SER A 188 -9.81 -26.14 7.17
C SER A 188 -10.64 -25.61 6.00
N THR A 189 -10.16 -24.62 5.26
CA THR A 189 -11.01 -23.83 4.33
C THR A 189 -10.59 -23.93 2.87
N THR A 190 -9.37 -24.37 2.60
CA THR A 190 -8.84 -24.45 1.24
C THR A 190 -8.30 -25.85 0.95
N TYR A 191 -8.44 -26.28 -0.30
CA TYR A 191 -7.92 -27.59 -0.74
C TYR A 191 -6.39 -27.68 -0.58
N ALA A 192 -5.67 -26.62 -0.93
CA ALA A 192 -4.23 -26.58 -0.75
C ALA A 192 -3.84 -26.58 0.73
N GLY A 193 -4.56 -25.85 1.59
CA GLY A 193 -4.38 -25.86 3.02
C GLY A 193 -4.61 -27.22 3.67
N GLU A 194 -5.59 -27.97 3.19
CA GLU A 194 -5.87 -29.35 3.66
C GLU A 194 -4.70 -30.30 3.35
N ILE A 195 -4.16 -30.23 2.12
CA ILE A 195 -3.03 -31.09 1.72
C ILE A 195 -1.76 -30.77 2.51
N GLU A 196 -1.49 -29.49 2.73
CA GLU A 196 -0.25 -29.03 3.35
C GLU A 196 -0.34 -28.85 4.88
N GLY A 197 -1.53 -29.05 5.46
CA GLY A 197 -1.77 -28.89 6.89
C GLY A 197 -1.80 -27.41 7.34
N GLY A 198 -2.07 -26.51 6.41
CA GLY A 198 -1.99 -25.06 6.60
C GLY A 198 -0.62 -24.50 6.22
N VAL A 199 -0.59 -23.32 5.62
CA VAL A 199 0.62 -22.65 5.17
C VAL A 199 0.69 -21.23 5.71
N ALA A 200 1.79 -20.90 6.37
CA ALA A 200 2.08 -19.53 6.77
C ALA A 200 3.41 -19.08 6.17
N SER A 201 3.46 -17.86 5.65
CA SER A 201 4.72 -17.27 5.20
C SER A 201 4.82 -15.80 5.61
N THR A 202 6.04 -15.38 5.89
CA THR A 202 6.36 -13.99 6.18
C THR A 202 7.54 -13.53 5.34
N TYR A 203 7.51 -12.28 4.94
CA TYR A 203 8.60 -11.60 4.28
C TYR A 203 8.81 -10.26 4.97
N ASP A 204 10.03 -10.01 5.45
CA ASP A 204 10.43 -8.75 6.08
C ASP A 204 11.62 -8.17 5.32
N TYR A 205 11.44 -6.97 4.79
CA TYR A 205 12.50 -6.26 4.06
C TYR A 205 12.68 -4.88 4.66
N ARG A 206 13.92 -4.55 5.00
CA ARG A 206 14.32 -3.25 5.50
C ARG A 206 15.45 -2.69 4.66
N ALA A 207 15.36 -1.40 4.35
CA ALA A 207 16.41 -0.71 3.64
C ALA A 207 16.61 0.68 4.23
N THR A 208 17.87 1.09 4.28
CA THR A 208 18.27 2.46 4.60
C THR A 208 19.07 3.00 3.42
N ARG A 209 18.66 4.17 2.92
CA ARG A 209 19.38 4.90 1.88
C ARG A 209 19.79 6.25 2.44
N GLN A 210 21.01 6.64 2.14
CA GLN A 210 21.56 7.95 2.51
C GLN A 210 22.06 8.65 1.28
N VAL A 211 21.82 9.95 1.22
CA VAL A 211 22.25 10.82 0.12
C VAL A 211 22.93 12.03 0.72
N PHE A 212 24.09 12.36 0.16
CA PHE A 212 24.82 13.58 0.46
C PHE A 212 25.14 14.30 -0.85
N GLU A 213 24.80 15.57 -0.93
CA GLU A 213 24.96 16.37 -2.12
C GLU A 213 25.58 17.71 -1.75
N GLY A 214 26.54 18.17 -2.53
CA GLY A 214 27.15 19.49 -2.44
C GLY A 214 27.02 20.22 -3.77
N ILE A 215 26.50 21.44 -3.74
CA ILE A 215 26.37 22.30 -4.92
C ILE A 215 27.11 23.60 -4.63
N LEU A 216 27.94 24.02 -5.59
CA LEU A 216 28.64 25.30 -5.57
C LEU A 216 28.27 26.06 -6.83
N ASN A 217 27.67 27.23 -6.67
CA ASN A 217 27.28 28.11 -7.75
C ASN A 217 28.01 29.45 -7.59
N TYR A 218 28.63 29.92 -8.67
CA TYR A 218 29.23 31.25 -8.73
C TYR A 218 28.68 32.00 -9.94
N MET A 219 27.99 33.11 -9.67
CA MET A 219 27.46 34.02 -10.68
C MET A 219 27.97 35.42 -10.44
N LYS A 220 28.65 36.02 -11.43
CA LYS A 220 29.11 37.39 -11.34
C LYS A 220 29.07 38.08 -12.71
N THR A 221 28.50 39.28 -12.70
CA THR A 221 28.49 40.16 -13.86
C THR A 221 29.69 41.12 -13.76
N PHE A 222 30.57 41.05 -14.73
CA PHE A 222 31.73 41.94 -14.83
C PHE A 222 31.42 43.09 -15.78
N ASN A 223 31.67 44.30 -15.33
CA ASN A 223 31.50 45.53 -16.12
C ASN A 223 30.12 45.71 -16.79
N ARG A 224 29.07 45.06 -16.23
CA ARG A 224 27.71 45.03 -16.80
C ARG A 224 27.60 44.49 -18.23
N ILE A 225 28.61 43.77 -18.73
CA ILE A 225 28.72 43.28 -20.11
C ILE A 225 28.98 41.78 -20.15
N HIS A 226 29.72 41.23 -19.19
CA HIS A 226 30.10 39.83 -19.15
C HIS A 226 29.51 39.11 -17.94
N ASP A 227 28.68 38.10 -18.18
CA ASP A 227 28.11 37.25 -17.16
C ASP A 227 28.91 35.95 -17.08
N LEU A 228 29.45 35.63 -15.91
CA LEU A 228 30.03 34.34 -15.59
C LEU A 228 29.00 33.55 -14.76
N ASN A 229 28.69 32.34 -15.23
CA ASN A 229 27.75 31.46 -14.57
C ASN A 229 28.35 30.05 -14.48
#